data_e7f31aa99d09e3d2fdf4e0214cb08e57
#
_entry.id   e7f31aa99d09e3d2fdf4e0214cb08e57
#
_cell.length_a   1.000
_cell.length_b   1.000
_cell.length_c   1.000
_cell.angle_alpha   90.00
_cell.angle_beta   90.00
_cell.angle_gamma   90.00
#
_symmetry.space_group_name_H-M   'P 1'
#
loop_
_entity.id
_entity.type
_entity.pdbx_description
1 polymer ?
#
loop_
_entity_poly.entity_id
_entity_poly.type
_entity_poly.pdbx_seq_one_letter_code
_entity_poly.pdbx_strand_id
1 'polypeptide(L)'
;MSKRTRRTFSQEFKQQIVNLYLXGKPRVEIIREYELTASAFDKWVKQSKTSGSFKEKDNLTPEQKELLELRKRNQQLEMENDILKQAALIFGPKRQVIDANKHLYPISAMCRILGLSRQSYYYXSKPKKDESELEEVVAEEFIRSRKAYGSRKIKKALSKRGIQISRRKISRIMKNRGLKSSYTVAYFKVHHSTCNEAKTTNVLNRKFLRDNPLEAIVTDLTYVRVGKKWNYVCFILDLFNREILGYSCGEHKDAVLVKKAFSXIKQPLTEVEIFHTDRGKEFDNQAIDELLTTFDINRSLSHKGCPFDNAVAESTYKSLKVEFVYQYTFETLQQLDLELFDYVNWWNHLRLHGTLGYETPVGYRNQRLAQRILDNELGCANASEAV
;
A
#
# COMPACT_ATOMS: atom_id res chain seq x y z
N MET A 1 -11.48 23.81 76.54
CA MET A 1 -12.04 25.05 75.98
C MET A 1 -12.91 24.70 74.75
N SER A 2 -14.24 24.94 74.83
CA SER A 2 -15.11 24.65 73.66
C SER A 2 -14.83 25.63 72.53
N LYS A 3 -14.56 25.15 71.32
CA LYS A 3 -14.45 26.03 70.18
C LYS A 3 -15.77 26.76 69.95
N ARG A 4 -15.74 28.05 70.06
CA ARG A 4 -16.92 28.92 69.73
C ARG A 4 -17.22 28.70 68.23
N THR A 5 -18.40 28.18 67.93
CA THR A 5 -18.89 28.02 66.53
C THR A 5 -19.07 29.42 65.92
N ARG A 6 -18.37 29.61 64.77
CA ARG A 6 -18.42 30.88 64.04
C ARG A 6 -19.80 31.03 63.40
N ARG A 7 -20.58 32.03 63.77
CA ARG A 7 -21.91 32.34 63.22
C ARG A 7 -21.73 32.67 61.71
N THR A 8 -22.51 32.06 60.88
CA THR A 8 -22.57 32.37 59.44
C THR A 8 -23.87 33.10 59.13
N PHE A 9 -23.82 34.13 58.33
CA PHE A 9 -24.95 34.99 57.97
C PHE A 9 -25.19 34.95 56.47
N SER A 10 -26.48 34.85 56.06
CA SER A 10 -26.86 34.85 54.64
C SER A 10 -26.60 36.22 53.99
N GLN A 11 -26.52 36.25 52.66
CA GLN A 11 -26.33 37.53 51.96
C GLN A 11 -27.53 38.46 52.12
N GLU A 12 -28.74 37.90 52.12
CA GLU A 12 -29.99 38.63 52.36
C GLU A 12 -29.98 39.31 53.74
N PHE A 13 -29.58 38.56 54.72
CA PHE A 13 -29.49 39.11 56.13
C PHE A 13 -28.49 40.29 56.18
N LYS A 14 -27.31 40.13 55.62
CA LYS A 14 -26.30 41.20 55.58
C LYS A 14 -26.81 42.43 54.83
N GLN A 15 -27.55 42.23 53.73
CA GLN A 15 -28.15 43.34 53.01
C GLN A 15 -29.24 44.06 53.83
N GLN A 16 -30.08 43.31 54.53
CA GLN A 16 -31.09 43.88 55.39
C GLN A 16 -30.49 44.75 56.55
N ILE A 17 -29.44 44.25 57.16
CA ILE A 17 -28.70 44.97 58.21
C ILE A 17 -28.11 46.28 57.66
N VAL A 18 -27.51 46.25 56.50
CA VAL A 18 -26.98 47.47 55.89
C VAL A 18 -28.09 48.44 55.47
N ASN A 19 -29.25 47.95 55.02
CA ASN A 19 -30.40 48.77 54.65
C ASN A 19 -31.01 49.46 55.92
N LEU A 20 -31.07 48.75 56.99
CA LEU A 20 -31.52 49.36 58.29
C LEU A 20 -30.63 50.54 58.74
N TYR A 21 -29.33 50.38 58.54
CA TYR A 21 -28.34 51.43 58.79
C TYR A 21 -28.50 52.61 57.84
N LEU A 22 -28.67 52.33 56.65
CA LEU A 22 -28.90 53.38 55.65
C LEU A 22 -30.21 54.13 55.86
N UNK A 23 -31.00 53.34 56.52
CA UNK A 23 -32.06 53.86 56.79
C UNK A 23 -32.11 54.59 57.89
N GLY A 24 -31.16 54.94 58.49
CA GLY A 24 -31.03 55.87 59.64
C GLY A 24 -31.04 55.26 61.05
N LYS A 25 -31.14 53.93 61.16
CA LYS A 25 -31.10 53.25 62.48
C LYS A 25 -29.67 53.33 63.03
N PRO A 26 -29.50 53.76 64.30
CA PRO A 26 -28.18 53.92 64.91
C PRO A 26 -27.36 52.64 64.92
N ARG A 27 -26.05 52.73 64.52
CA ARG A 27 -25.09 51.63 64.50
C ARG A 27 -25.07 50.81 65.81
N VAL A 28 -25.10 51.48 66.95
CA VAL A 28 -25.03 50.84 68.27
C VAL A 28 -26.27 49.94 68.51
N GLU A 29 -27.43 50.38 68.10
CA GLU A 29 -28.70 49.63 68.25
C GLU A 29 -28.71 48.38 67.38
N ILE A 30 -28.28 48.51 66.15
CA ILE A 30 -28.21 47.36 65.19
C ILE A 30 -27.25 46.29 65.75
N ILE A 31 -26.06 46.69 66.18
CA ILE A 31 -25.06 45.78 66.76
C ILE A 31 -25.61 45.02 67.95
N ARG A 32 -26.32 45.75 68.86
CA ARG A 32 -26.92 45.17 70.09
C ARG A 32 -28.10 44.25 69.76
N GLU A 33 -29.01 44.71 68.93
CA GLU A 33 -30.28 44.01 68.62
C GLU A 33 -30.00 42.68 67.83
N TYR A 34 -29.03 42.66 66.89
CA TYR A 34 -28.74 41.50 66.11
C TYR A 34 -27.53 40.73 66.62
N GLU A 35 -27.01 41.10 67.77
CA GLU A 35 -25.83 40.46 68.42
C GLU A 35 -24.64 40.34 67.48
N LEU A 36 -24.34 41.39 66.71
CA LEU A 36 -23.25 41.43 65.79
C LEU A 36 -21.96 41.93 66.46
N THR A 37 -20.81 41.54 65.93
CA THR A 37 -19.56 42.18 66.28
C THR A 37 -19.43 43.49 65.46
N ALA A 38 -18.88 44.51 66.06
CA ALA A 38 -18.66 45.81 65.43
C ALA A 38 -17.88 45.65 64.12
N SER A 39 -16.85 44.81 64.15
CA SER A 39 -16.02 44.55 62.98
C SER A 39 -16.79 43.86 61.82
N ALA A 40 -17.72 42.95 62.11
CA ALA A 40 -18.57 42.32 61.11
C ALA A 40 -19.50 43.32 60.44
N PHE A 41 -20.16 44.14 61.27
CA PHE A 41 -21.07 45.20 60.80
C PHE A 41 -20.31 46.19 59.87
N ASP A 42 -19.19 46.76 60.36
CA ASP A 42 -18.37 47.71 59.55
C ASP A 42 -17.87 47.12 58.26
N LYS A 43 -17.49 45.86 58.30
CA LYS A 43 -17.11 45.11 57.12
C LYS A 43 -18.26 45.04 56.09
N TRP A 44 -19.47 44.71 56.50
CA TRP A 44 -20.64 44.62 55.61
C TRP A 44 -21.04 46.01 55.05
N VAL A 45 -21.03 47.06 55.87
CA VAL A 45 -21.29 48.41 55.38
C VAL A 45 -20.24 48.83 54.34
N LYS A 46 -18.96 48.53 54.58
CA LYS A 46 -17.88 48.81 53.61
C LYS A 46 -18.06 48.02 52.30
N GLN A 47 -18.35 46.72 52.39
CA GLN A 47 -18.56 45.85 51.23
C GLN A 47 -19.78 46.34 50.42
N SER A 48 -20.86 46.68 51.06
CA SER A 48 -22.07 47.21 50.39
C SER A 48 -21.77 48.51 49.63
N LYS A 49 -20.94 49.39 50.20
CA LYS A 49 -20.61 50.71 49.61
C LYS A 49 -19.56 50.58 48.46
N THR A 50 -18.68 49.58 48.52
CA THR A 50 -17.59 49.46 47.54
C THR A 50 -17.96 48.56 46.34
N SER A 51 -18.40 47.32 46.63
CA SER A 51 -18.63 46.30 45.55
C SER A 51 -20.09 45.91 45.37
N GLY A 52 -20.96 46.29 46.38
CA GLY A 52 -22.36 45.85 46.47
C GLY A 52 -22.47 44.32 46.67
N SER A 53 -21.41 43.63 47.00
CA SER A 53 -21.39 42.20 47.21
C SER A 53 -20.73 41.80 48.50
N PHE A 54 -21.29 40.81 49.20
CA PHE A 54 -20.73 40.29 50.45
C PHE A 54 -19.85 39.05 50.23
N LYS A 55 -19.59 38.65 48.97
CA LYS A 55 -18.67 37.56 48.63
C LYS A 55 -17.22 38.06 48.72
N GLU A 56 -16.35 37.27 49.36
CA GLU A 56 -14.92 37.63 49.50
C GLU A 56 -14.23 37.88 48.18
N LYS A 57 -14.54 37.08 47.19
CA LYS A 57 -13.92 37.20 45.86
C LYS A 57 -14.14 38.57 45.19
N ASP A 58 -15.32 39.16 45.41
CA ASP A 58 -15.72 40.43 44.80
C ASP A 58 -15.08 41.64 45.50
N ASN A 59 -14.59 41.39 46.72
CA ASN A 59 -14.04 42.44 47.62
C ASN A 59 -12.50 42.39 47.72
N LEU A 60 -11.83 41.61 46.85
CA LEU A 60 -10.37 41.54 46.79
C LEU A 60 -9.82 42.80 46.13
N THR A 61 -8.69 43.32 46.67
CA THR A 61 -7.96 44.41 45.98
C THR A 61 -7.38 43.92 44.64
N PRO A 62 -7.10 44.82 43.72
CA PRO A 62 -6.48 44.44 42.45
C PRO A 62 -5.20 43.59 42.65
N GLU A 63 -4.37 43.99 43.62
CA GLU A 63 -3.12 43.27 43.96
C GLU A 63 -3.40 41.85 44.48
N GLN A 64 -4.45 41.71 45.34
CA GLN A 64 -4.87 40.39 45.87
C GLN A 64 -5.40 39.47 44.77
N LYS A 65 -6.12 40.03 43.78
CA LYS A 65 -6.60 39.28 42.63
C LYS A 65 -5.42 38.79 41.80
N GLU A 66 -4.48 39.67 41.48
CA GLU A 66 -3.27 39.34 40.73
C GLU A 66 -2.44 38.27 41.46
N LEU A 67 -2.23 38.43 42.77
CA LEU A 67 -1.48 37.44 43.56
C LEU A 67 -2.15 36.06 43.49
N LEU A 68 -3.46 36.02 43.53
CA LEU A 68 -4.22 34.76 43.47
C LEU A 68 -4.10 34.09 42.07
N GLU A 69 -4.13 34.90 41.02
CA GLU A 69 -3.90 34.41 39.65
C GLU A 69 -2.48 33.93 39.47
N LEU A 70 -1.47 34.66 39.93
CA LEU A 70 -0.06 34.28 39.85
C LEU A 70 0.20 32.97 40.60
N ARG A 71 -0.41 32.79 41.79
CA ARG A 71 -0.28 31.52 42.54
C ARG A 71 -0.86 30.33 41.75
N LYS A 72 -2.03 30.50 41.14
CA LYS A 72 -2.64 29.47 40.28
C LYS A 72 -1.75 29.16 39.09
N ARG A 73 -1.25 30.20 38.45
CA ARG A 73 -0.36 30.06 37.29
C ARG A 73 0.93 29.30 37.64
N ASN A 74 1.52 29.65 38.79
CA ASN A 74 2.74 28.99 39.29
C ASN A 74 2.50 27.50 39.55
N GLN A 75 1.42 27.15 40.26
CA GLN A 75 1.04 25.76 40.50
C GLN A 75 0.85 24.98 39.20
N GLN A 76 0.24 25.62 38.19
CA GLN A 76 0.04 24.99 36.89
C GLN A 76 1.39 24.75 36.19
N LEU A 77 2.30 25.74 36.18
CA LEU A 77 3.63 25.62 35.56
C LEU A 77 4.47 24.55 36.26
N GLU A 78 4.42 24.48 37.58
CA GLU A 78 5.12 23.44 38.35
C GLU A 78 4.64 22.04 37.95
N MET A 79 3.31 21.88 37.85
CA MET A 79 2.71 20.62 37.41
C MET A 79 3.11 20.25 35.97
N GLU A 80 3.07 21.23 35.06
CA GLU A 80 3.48 21.02 33.66
C GLU A 80 4.96 20.60 33.55
N ASN A 81 5.82 21.30 34.31
CA ASN A 81 7.27 21.01 34.33
C ASN A 81 7.53 19.59 34.85
N ASP A 82 6.86 19.19 35.93
CA ASP A 82 7.03 17.85 36.52
C ASP A 82 6.57 16.76 35.57
N ILE A 83 5.39 16.92 34.93
CA ILE A 83 4.88 15.97 33.93
C ILE A 83 5.86 15.84 32.75
N LEU A 84 6.43 16.96 32.29
CA LEU A 84 7.40 16.94 31.18
C LEU A 84 8.72 16.28 31.60
N LYS A 85 9.19 16.50 32.82
CA LYS A 85 10.38 15.82 33.36
C LYS A 85 10.13 14.29 33.43
N GLN A 86 9.00 13.88 33.95
CA GLN A 86 8.62 12.47 34.01
C GLN A 86 8.52 11.85 32.61
N ALA A 87 7.97 12.58 31.64
CA ALA A 87 7.88 12.14 30.26
C ALA A 87 9.26 11.97 29.62
N ALA A 88 10.21 12.84 29.96
CA ALA A 88 11.58 12.73 29.47
C ALA A 88 12.34 11.53 30.05
N LEU A 89 12.02 11.12 31.27
CA LEU A 89 12.63 9.95 31.92
C LEU A 89 12.04 8.64 31.40
N ILE A 90 10.82 8.63 30.91
CA ILE A 90 10.13 7.44 30.42
C ILE A 90 10.27 7.39 28.89
N PHE A 91 11.25 6.65 28.40
CA PHE A 91 11.43 6.38 26.96
C PHE A 91 10.35 5.43 26.45
N GLY A 92 9.12 5.93 26.32
CA GLY A 92 7.99 5.13 25.91
C GLY A 92 6.85 5.93 25.30
N PRO A 93 5.81 5.24 24.83
CA PRO A 93 4.62 5.93 24.33
C PRO A 93 4.00 6.84 25.39
N LYS A 94 3.47 7.97 24.97
CA LYS A 94 2.79 8.98 25.83
C LYS A 94 1.78 8.34 26.82
N ARG A 95 1.13 7.26 26.40
CA ARG A 95 0.17 6.50 27.21
C ARG A 95 0.83 5.91 28.47
N GLN A 96 2.03 5.34 28.33
CA GLN A 96 2.78 4.78 29.47
C GLN A 96 3.13 5.85 30.51
N VAL A 97 3.50 7.05 30.04
CA VAL A 97 3.77 8.20 30.93
C VAL A 97 2.53 8.54 31.74
N ILE A 98 1.35 8.57 31.11
CA ILE A 98 0.09 8.85 31.80
C ILE A 98 -0.22 7.72 32.80
N ASP A 99 -0.08 6.47 32.41
CA ASP A 99 -0.37 5.33 33.29
C ASP A 99 0.54 5.31 34.53
N ALA A 100 1.80 5.69 34.37
CA ALA A 100 2.76 5.76 35.48
C ALA A 100 2.44 6.89 36.49
N ASN A 101 1.83 7.98 36.02
CA ASN A 101 1.63 9.20 36.82
C ASN A 101 0.17 9.54 37.12
N LYS A 102 -0.80 8.68 36.78
CA LYS A 102 -2.24 8.94 36.98
C LYS A 102 -2.67 9.04 38.44
N HIS A 103 -1.83 8.59 39.38
CA HIS A 103 -2.05 8.73 40.81
C HIS A 103 -1.61 10.09 41.33
N LEU A 104 -0.76 10.82 40.62
CA LEU A 104 -0.21 12.13 41.00
C LEU A 104 -0.98 13.28 40.33
N TYR A 105 -1.36 13.11 39.07
CA TYR A 105 -1.94 14.19 38.26
C TYR A 105 -3.21 13.76 37.54
N PRO A 106 -4.14 14.70 37.32
CA PRO A 106 -5.34 14.41 36.52
C PRO A 106 -4.99 13.99 35.09
N ILE A 107 -5.61 12.91 34.63
CA ILE A 107 -5.41 12.38 33.26
C ILE A 107 -5.68 13.47 32.19
N SER A 108 -6.70 14.32 32.43
CA SER A 108 -7.03 15.41 31.49
C SER A 108 -5.90 16.42 31.34
N ALA A 109 -5.21 16.76 32.43
CA ALA A 109 -4.06 17.67 32.41
C ALA A 109 -2.87 17.03 31.66
N MET A 110 -2.56 15.77 31.99
CA MET A 110 -1.46 15.03 31.33
C MET A 110 -1.72 14.86 29.82
N CYS A 111 -2.94 14.53 29.44
CA CYS A 111 -3.31 14.41 28.02
C CYS A 111 -3.07 15.73 27.27
N ARG A 112 -3.48 16.87 27.88
CA ARG A 112 -3.28 18.20 27.28
C ARG A 112 -1.78 18.52 27.13
N ILE A 113 -1.01 18.32 28.19
CA ILE A 113 0.44 18.64 28.22
C ILE A 113 1.22 17.78 27.19
N LEU A 114 0.90 16.48 27.12
CA LEU A 114 1.58 15.54 26.24
C LEU A 114 1.02 15.54 24.79
N GLY A 115 0.00 16.35 24.51
CA GLY A 115 -0.61 16.39 23.18
C GLY A 115 -1.23 15.06 22.76
N LEU A 116 -1.96 14.40 23.68
CA LEU A 116 -2.68 13.16 23.42
C LEU A 116 -4.17 13.40 23.71
N SER A 117 -5.06 13.05 22.79
CA SER A 117 -6.49 13.18 23.06
C SER A 117 -6.92 12.19 24.16
N ARG A 118 -7.86 12.62 25.02
CA ARG A 118 -8.43 11.73 26.05
C ARG A 118 -9.04 10.47 25.42
N GLN A 119 -9.70 10.64 24.29
CA GLN A 119 -10.28 9.53 23.52
C GLN A 119 -9.19 8.51 23.09
N SER A 120 -8.05 9.00 22.62
CA SER A 120 -6.92 8.14 22.25
C SER A 120 -6.31 7.42 23.46
N TYR A 121 -6.28 8.09 24.62
CA TYR A 121 -5.78 7.48 25.87
C TYR A 121 -6.67 6.31 26.30
N TYR A 122 -8.00 6.50 26.30
CA TYR A 122 -8.94 5.44 26.72
C TYR A 122 -9.24 4.41 25.63
N TYR A 123 -8.74 4.62 24.41
CA TYR A 123 -9.01 3.68 23.32
C TYR A 123 -8.30 2.36 23.54
N UNK A 124 -8.80 1.41 23.91
CA UNK A 124 -8.39 0.40 23.98
C UNK A 124 -8.40 -0.16 22.86
N SER A 125 -7.45 -0.55 22.23
CA SER A 125 -7.36 -1.33 21.04
C SER A 125 -7.93 -2.73 21.30
N LYS A 126 -8.84 -3.13 20.49
CA LYS A 126 -9.34 -4.52 20.51
C LYS A 126 -8.15 -5.47 20.33
N PRO A 127 -8.11 -6.62 21.01
CA PRO A 127 -7.04 -7.59 20.77
C PRO A 127 -6.99 -7.93 19.30
N LYS A 128 -5.79 -7.98 18.74
CA LYS A 128 -5.60 -8.36 17.33
C LYS A 128 -6.10 -9.79 17.16
N LYS A 129 -6.99 -9.99 16.20
CA LYS A 129 -7.41 -11.34 15.79
C LYS A 129 -6.14 -12.08 15.36
N ASP A 130 -6.07 -13.35 15.67
CA ASP A 130 -5.01 -14.21 15.17
C ASP A 130 -5.10 -14.24 13.65
N GLU A 131 -4.05 -13.82 12.99
CA GLU A 131 -3.95 -13.75 11.53
C GLU A 131 -2.89 -14.72 10.99
N SER A 132 -2.37 -15.61 11.84
CA SER A 132 -1.26 -16.53 11.50
C SER A 132 -1.57 -17.37 10.25
N GLU A 133 -2.75 -17.96 10.19
CA GLU A 133 -3.21 -18.74 9.04
C GLU A 133 -3.22 -17.91 7.75
N LEU A 134 -3.74 -16.68 7.84
CA LEU A 134 -3.81 -15.78 6.69
C LEU A 134 -2.43 -15.29 6.25
N GLU A 135 -1.54 -15.07 7.20
CA GLU A 135 -0.13 -14.70 6.92
C GLU A 135 0.58 -15.83 6.18
N GLU A 136 0.32 -17.09 6.57
CA GLU A 136 0.89 -18.26 5.91
C GLU A 136 0.41 -18.39 4.48
N VAL A 137 -0.89 -18.27 4.25
CA VAL A 137 -1.51 -18.31 2.92
C VAL A 137 -0.93 -17.23 1.98
N VAL A 138 -0.68 -16.02 2.50
CA VAL A 138 -0.05 -14.93 1.73
C VAL A 138 1.41 -15.29 1.42
N ALA A 139 2.15 -15.88 2.37
CA ALA A 139 3.54 -16.28 2.18
C ALA A 139 3.65 -17.42 1.15
N GLU A 140 2.79 -18.42 1.23
CA GLU A 140 2.71 -19.52 0.25
C GLU A 140 2.49 -18.99 -1.17
N GLU A 141 1.50 -18.11 -1.33
CA GLU A 141 1.19 -17.53 -2.64
C GLU A 141 2.36 -16.70 -3.18
N PHE A 142 3.08 -15.99 -2.31
CA PHE A 142 4.28 -15.24 -2.68
C PHE A 142 5.38 -16.19 -3.17
N ILE A 143 5.63 -17.29 -2.46
CA ILE A 143 6.64 -18.30 -2.87
C ILE A 143 6.23 -18.96 -4.17
N ARG A 144 4.96 -19.38 -4.30
CA ARG A 144 4.39 -20.00 -5.50
C ARG A 144 4.53 -19.10 -6.74
N SER A 145 4.51 -17.78 -6.53
CA SER A 145 4.72 -16.78 -7.60
C SER A 145 6.20 -16.57 -7.95
N ARG A 146 7.12 -17.41 -7.50
CA ARG A 146 8.58 -17.25 -7.67
C ARG A 146 9.06 -15.91 -7.10
N LYS A 147 8.45 -15.45 -6.00
CA LYS A 147 8.73 -14.16 -5.35
C LYS A 147 8.49 -12.94 -6.27
N ALA A 148 7.75 -13.13 -7.37
CA ALA A 148 7.52 -12.08 -8.36
C ALA A 148 6.32 -11.18 -8.03
N TYR A 149 5.32 -11.70 -7.26
CA TYR A 149 4.07 -10.97 -7.06
C TYR A 149 4.19 -9.92 -5.95
N GLY A 150 3.68 -8.72 -6.25
CA GLY A 150 3.34 -7.71 -5.24
C GLY A 150 1.90 -7.89 -4.78
N SER A 151 1.47 -7.09 -3.80
CA SER A 151 0.16 -7.20 -3.14
C SER A 151 -1.03 -7.21 -4.11
N ARG A 152 -0.91 -6.57 -5.28
CA ARG A 152 -2.00 -6.53 -6.28
C ARG A 152 -2.24 -7.90 -6.91
N LYS A 153 -1.17 -8.57 -7.37
CA LYS A 153 -1.26 -9.91 -7.97
C LYS A 153 -1.60 -10.98 -6.93
N ILE A 154 -1.03 -10.89 -5.71
CA ILE A 154 -1.38 -11.79 -4.60
C ILE A 154 -2.88 -11.69 -4.29
N LYS A 155 -3.44 -10.48 -4.21
CA LYS A 155 -4.88 -10.31 -3.99
C LYS A 155 -5.69 -11.04 -5.06
N LYS A 156 -5.31 -10.89 -6.33
CA LYS A 156 -6.02 -11.54 -7.45
C LYS A 156 -5.89 -13.08 -7.40
N ALA A 157 -4.70 -13.58 -7.09
CA ALA A 157 -4.45 -15.03 -6.94
C ALA A 157 -5.29 -15.61 -5.81
N LEU A 158 -5.31 -14.97 -4.63
CA LEU A 158 -6.09 -15.42 -3.48
C LEU A 158 -7.60 -15.33 -3.74
N SER A 159 -8.04 -14.29 -4.44
CA SER A 159 -9.47 -14.15 -4.84
C SER A 159 -9.93 -15.32 -5.72
N LYS A 160 -9.07 -15.82 -6.63
CA LYS A 160 -9.35 -17.00 -7.47
C LYS A 160 -9.47 -18.29 -6.63
N ARG A 161 -8.83 -18.32 -5.45
CA ARG A 161 -8.93 -19.43 -4.49
C ARG A 161 -10.08 -19.23 -3.49
N GLY A 162 -10.96 -18.23 -3.70
CA GLY A 162 -12.09 -17.93 -2.82
C GLY A 162 -11.73 -17.10 -1.58
N ILE A 163 -10.48 -16.69 -1.43
CA ILE A 163 -9.99 -15.95 -0.23
C ILE A 163 -10.07 -14.44 -0.49
N GLN A 164 -11.00 -13.78 0.20
CA GLN A 164 -11.21 -12.33 0.07
C GLN A 164 -10.40 -11.55 1.12
N ILE A 165 -9.39 -10.84 0.66
CA ILE A 165 -8.48 -10.07 1.51
C ILE A 165 -8.17 -8.71 0.87
N SER A 166 -8.10 -7.65 1.68
CA SER A 166 -7.79 -6.31 1.17
C SER A 166 -6.31 -6.20 0.80
N ARG A 167 -6.01 -5.42 -0.24
CA ARG A 167 -4.63 -5.15 -0.67
C ARG A 167 -3.79 -4.53 0.45
N ARG A 168 -4.40 -3.63 1.26
CA ARG A 168 -3.73 -2.99 2.41
C ARG A 168 -3.27 -4.03 3.44
N LYS A 169 -4.13 -5.04 3.71
CA LYS A 169 -3.79 -6.13 4.65
C LYS A 169 -2.66 -7.00 4.10
N ILE A 170 -2.72 -7.37 2.82
CA ILE A 170 -1.63 -8.11 2.15
C ILE A 170 -0.32 -7.33 2.24
N SER A 171 -0.32 -6.03 1.92
CA SER A 171 0.89 -5.19 1.99
C SER A 171 1.49 -5.15 3.41
N ARG A 172 0.63 -5.09 4.44
CA ARG A 172 1.06 -5.14 5.85
C ARG A 172 1.72 -6.48 6.17
N ILE A 173 1.09 -7.60 5.76
CA ILE A 173 1.62 -8.96 5.97
C ILE A 173 2.97 -9.11 5.26
N MET A 174 3.06 -8.71 3.99
CA MET A 174 4.30 -8.75 3.21
C MET A 174 5.42 -7.96 3.91
N LYS A 175 5.10 -6.76 4.40
CA LYS A 175 6.07 -5.92 5.12
C LYS A 175 6.54 -6.60 6.42
N ASN A 176 5.62 -7.12 7.22
CA ASN A 176 5.93 -7.75 8.52
C ASN A 176 6.79 -9.01 8.35
N ARG A 177 6.52 -9.79 7.30
CA ARG A 177 7.27 -11.01 6.99
C ARG A 177 8.49 -10.79 6.08
N GLY A 178 8.78 -9.53 5.72
CA GLY A 178 9.92 -9.21 4.86
C GLY A 178 9.81 -9.71 3.42
N LEU A 179 8.59 -9.95 2.93
CA LEU A 179 8.33 -10.47 1.58
C LEU A 179 8.44 -9.32 0.56
N LYS A 180 9.55 -9.30 -0.17
CA LYS A 180 9.83 -8.27 -1.18
C LYS A 180 9.78 -8.87 -2.58
N SER A 181 8.91 -8.34 -3.44
CA SER A 181 8.83 -8.76 -4.84
C SER A 181 10.16 -8.48 -5.56
N SER A 182 10.59 -9.43 -6.40
CA SER A 182 11.77 -9.29 -7.26
C SER A 182 11.74 -8.03 -8.13
N TYR A 183 10.56 -7.52 -8.43
CA TYR A 183 10.38 -6.27 -9.19
C TYR A 183 10.65 -5.00 -8.36
N THR A 184 10.74 -5.09 -7.04
CA THR A 184 11.05 -3.93 -6.18
C THR A 184 12.54 -3.63 -6.11
N VAL A 185 13.38 -4.56 -6.54
CA VAL A 185 14.84 -4.37 -6.60
C VAL A 185 15.16 -3.80 -7.98
N ALA A 186 15.75 -2.62 -8.02
CA ALA A 186 16.10 -1.97 -9.28
C ALA A 186 17.42 -2.56 -9.82
N TYR A 187 17.32 -3.50 -10.75
CA TYR A 187 18.47 -4.10 -11.40
C TYR A 187 18.89 -3.39 -12.71
N PHE A 188 18.09 -2.41 -13.19
CA PHE A 188 18.29 -1.88 -14.53
C PHE A 188 17.92 -0.39 -14.66
N LYS A 189 18.80 0.38 -15.31
CA LYS A 189 18.51 1.74 -15.75
C LYS A 189 18.06 1.69 -17.22
N VAL A 190 16.91 2.27 -17.51
CA VAL A 190 16.38 2.35 -18.89
C VAL A 190 17.22 3.36 -19.68
N HIS A 191 17.83 2.91 -20.78
CA HIS A 191 18.43 3.82 -21.75
C HIS A 191 17.36 4.24 -22.76
N HIS A 192 17.16 5.53 -22.89
CA HIS A 192 16.29 6.09 -23.93
C HIS A 192 17.09 6.24 -25.21
N SER A 193 16.71 5.50 -26.25
CA SER A 193 17.26 5.67 -27.59
C SER A 193 16.24 6.37 -28.49
N THR A 194 16.70 7.30 -29.29
CA THR A 194 15.91 7.96 -30.34
C THR A 194 15.82 7.06 -31.56
N CYS A 195 14.63 6.91 -32.08
CA CYS A 195 14.34 6.03 -33.21
C CYS A 195 14.48 6.76 -34.55
N ASN A 196 15.33 6.26 -35.46
CA ASN A 196 15.41 6.75 -36.82
C ASN A 196 14.47 5.93 -37.73
N GLU A 197 13.52 6.60 -38.34
CA GLU A 197 12.55 5.99 -39.26
C GLU A 197 13.19 5.64 -40.60
N ALA A 198 13.61 4.38 -40.73
CA ALA A 198 14.06 3.85 -42.03
C ALA A 198 12.90 3.11 -42.74
N LYS A 199 12.82 3.30 -44.05
CA LYS A 199 11.81 2.69 -44.95
C LYS A 199 11.96 1.16 -45.06
N THR A 200 11.41 0.41 -44.09
CA THR A 200 11.34 -1.06 -44.24
C THR A 200 9.99 -1.54 -43.70
N THR A 201 9.40 -2.50 -44.39
CA THR A 201 8.04 -2.98 -44.12
C THR A 201 7.94 -3.70 -42.77
N ASN A 202 7.37 -3.00 -41.79
CA ASN A 202 6.94 -3.58 -40.53
C ASN A 202 5.46 -3.99 -40.67
N VAL A 203 5.20 -5.20 -41.06
CA VAL A 203 3.85 -5.75 -41.28
C VAL A 203 3.04 -5.74 -39.97
N LEU A 204 3.70 -5.97 -38.84
CA LEU A 204 3.07 -5.94 -37.51
C LEU A 204 2.57 -4.54 -37.12
N ASN A 205 3.30 -3.47 -37.53
CA ASN A 205 2.97 -2.07 -37.33
C ASN A 205 2.49 -1.74 -35.90
N ARG A 206 3.19 -2.30 -34.90
CA ARG A 206 2.91 -2.13 -33.45
C ARG A 206 1.50 -2.56 -33.00
N LYS A 207 0.80 -3.35 -33.81
CA LYS A 207 -0.49 -3.93 -33.43
C LYS A 207 -0.21 -5.21 -32.63
N PHE A 208 0.01 -5.03 -31.32
CA PHE A 208 0.35 -6.13 -30.39
C PHE A 208 -0.88 -6.81 -29.76
N LEU A 209 -2.07 -6.32 -30.05
CA LEU A 209 -3.31 -6.97 -29.68
C LEU A 209 -3.80 -7.74 -30.91
N ARG A 210 -4.05 -9.01 -30.74
CA ARG A 210 -4.55 -9.91 -31.78
C ARG A 210 -5.86 -10.52 -31.30
N ASP A 211 -6.71 -10.82 -32.26
CA ASP A 211 -8.03 -11.38 -31.97
C ASP A 211 -8.00 -12.91 -31.96
N ASN A 212 -7.07 -13.51 -32.72
CA ASN A 212 -6.97 -14.97 -32.86
C ASN A 212 -5.63 -15.50 -32.36
N PRO A 213 -5.62 -16.71 -31.75
CA PRO A 213 -4.37 -17.41 -31.48
C PRO A 213 -3.57 -17.63 -32.79
N LEU A 214 -2.26 -17.58 -32.68
CA LEU A 214 -1.29 -17.84 -33.80
C LEU A 214 -1.32 -16.80 -34.92
N GLU A 215 -2.22 -15.83 -34.92
CA GLU A 215 -2.25 -14.75 -35.91
C GLU A 215 -0.88 -14.05 -36.08
N ALA A 216 -0.19 -13.83 -34.96
CA ALA A 216 1.17 -13.30 -35.01
C ALA A 216 1.99 -13.81 -33.82
N ILE A 217 3.16 -14.36 -34.17
CA ILE A 217 4.15 -14.79 -33.18
C ILE A 217 5.36 -13.86 -33.22
N VAL A 218 5.96 -13.61 -32.06
CA VAL A 218 7.16 -12.77 -31.95
C VAL A 218 8.28 -13.54 -31.28
N THR A 219 9.51 -13.22 -31.65
CA THR A 219 10.68 -13.83 -31.04
C THR A 219 11.77 -12.78 -30.81
N ASP A 220 12.67 -13.12 -29.94
CA ASP A 220 13.90 -12.39 -29.65
C ASP A 220 14.85 -13.36 -28.96
N LEU A 221 16.06 -12.93 -28.68
CA LEU A 221 17.10 -13.71 -28.01
C LEU A 221 17.63 -12.92 -26.81
N THR A 222 17.90 -13.62 -25.71
CA THR A 222 18.63 -13.03 -24.59
C THR A 222 19.80 -13.94 -24.21
N TYR A 223 20.76 -13.36 -23.51
CA TYR A 223 21.92 -14.09 -23.00
C TYR A 223 21.77 -14.37 -21.49
N VAL A 224 22.23 -15.55 -21.11
CA VAL A 224 22.23 -16.06 -19.71
C VAL A 224 23.61 -16.61 -19.42
N ARG A 225 24.14 -16.32 -18.24
CA ARG A 225 25.44 -16.85 -17.82
C ARG A 225 25.28 -18.26 -17.28
N VAL A 226 26.05 -19.20 -17.82
CA VAL A 226 26.13 -20.59 -17.36
C VAL A 226 27.59 -20.88 -17.05
N GLY A 227 27.91 -21.10 -15.78
CA GLY A 227 29.29 -21.19 -15.32
C GLY A 227 30.05 -19.91 -15.69
N LYS A 228 31.10 -20.07 -16.50
CA LYS A 228 31.95 -18.96 -16.96
C LYS A 228 31.58 -18.44 -18.34
N LYS A 229 30.65 -19.11 -19.05
CA LYS A 229 30.30 -18.81 -20.47
C LYS A 229 28.95 -18.12 -20.56
N TRP A 230 28.78 -17.31 -21.63
CA TRP A 230 27.49 -16.77 -22.05
C TRP A 230 26.80 -17.80 -22.94
N ASN A 231 25.53 -18.02 -22.65
CA ASN A 231 24.63 -18.87 -23.41
C ASN A 231 23.41 -18.04 -23.81
N TYR A 232 22.63 -18.54 -24.74
CA TYR A 232 21.50 -17.80 -25.31
C TYR A 232 20.19 -18.55 -25.06
N VAL A 233 19.12 -17.78 -24.85
CA VAL A 233 17.75 -18.30 -24.71
C VAL A 233 16.89 -17.63 -25.77
N CYS A 234 16.14 -18.42 -26.50
CA CYS A 234 15.16 -18.00 -27.49
C CYS A 234 13.75 -18.35 -26.99
N PHE A 235 12.82 -17.42 -27.11
CA PHE A 235 11.38 -17.66 -26.91
C PHE A 235 10.62 -17.28 -28.15
N ILE A 236 9.60 -18.06 -28.48
CA ILE A 236 8.59 -17.74 -29.47
C ILE A 236 7.27 -17.57 -28.76
N LEU A 237 6.69 -16.38 -28.85
CA LEU A 237 5.48 -15.97 -28.10
C LEU A 237 4.33 -15.67 -29.02
N ASP A 238 3.15 -16.13 -28.66
CA ASP A 238 1.90 -15.72 -29.31
C ASP A 238 1.47 -14.34 -28.79
N LEU A 239 1.25 -13.41 -29.70
CA LEU A 239 0.77 -12.06 -29.35
C LEU A 239 -0.69 -12.06 -28.85
N PHE A 240 -1.48 -13.06 -29.18
CA PHE A 240 -2.87 -13.16 -28.72
C PHE A 240 -2.95 -13.28 -27.19
N ASN A 241 -2.27 -14.27 -26.63
CA ASN A 241 -2.39 -14.63 -25.21
C ASN A 241 -1.06 -14.58 -24.44
N ARG A 242 0.03 -14.15 -25.05
CA ARG A 242 1.37 -14.08 -24.41
C ARG A 242 1.93 -15.45 -24.01
N GLU A 243 1.42 -16.52 -24.61
CA GLU A 243 1.90 -17.89 -24.39
C GLU A 243 3.29 -18.05 -25.00
N ILE A 244 4.21 -18.66 -24.28
CA ILE A 244 5.49 -19.11 -24.84
C ILE A 244 5.20 -20.44 -25.54
N LEU A 245 5.10 -20.40 -26.87
CA LEU A 245 4.80 -21.57 -27.71
C LEU A 245 5.99 -22.48 -27.85
N GLY A 246 7.17 -21.88 -28.00
CA GLY A 246 8.41 -22.60 -28.16
C GLY A 246 9.57 -21.89 -27.48
N TYR A 247 10.58 -22.67 -27.13
CA TYR A 247 11.76 -22.10 -26.47
C TYR A 247 12.97 -23.01 -26.71
N SER A 248 14.15 -22.42 -26.59
CA SER A 248 15.40 -23.16 -26.65
C SER A 248 16.49 -22.45 -25.87
N CYS A 249 17.51 -23.17 -25.47
CA CYS A 249 18.76 -22.59 -24.98
C CYS A 249 19.97 -23.28 -25.67
N GLY A 250 21.09 -22.53 -25.72
CA GLY A 250 22.29 -23.04 -26.39
C GLY A 250 23.48 -22.11 -26.29
N GLU A 251 24.65 -22.60 -26.68
CA GLU A 251 25.92 -21.87 -26.60
C GLU A 251 26.10 -20.82 -27.71
N HIS A 252 25.36 -20.98 -28.83
CA HIS A 252 25.53 -20.13 -30.01
C HIS A 252 24.25 -19.33 -30.30
N LYS A 253 24.46 -18.09 -30.76
CA LYS A 253 23.40 -17.19 -31.23
C LYS A 253 23.27 -17.37 -32.76
N ASP A 254 22.49 -18.38 -33.17
CA ASP A 254 22.38 -18.79 -34.58
C ASP A 254 20.98 -19.26 -34.96
N ALA A 255 20.79 -19.57 -36.26
CA ALA A 255 19.53 -20.08 -36.78
C ALA A 255 19.17 -21.46 -36.21
N VAL A 256 20.15 -22.25 -35.78
CA VAL A 256 19.91 -23.58 -35.18
C VAL A 256 19.15 -23.43 -33.86
N LEU A 257 19.55 -22.46 -33.06
CA LEU A 257 18.87 -22.13 -31.79
C LEU A 257 17.39 -21.73 -32.04
N VAL A 258 17.15 -20.91 -33.07
CA VAL A 258 15.78 -20.45 -33.41
C VAL A 258 14.94 -21.63 -33.92
N LYS A 259 15.51 -22.48 -34.82
CA LYS A 259 14.83 -23.69 -35.33
C LYS A 259 14.50 -24.67 -34.18
N LYS A 260 15.41 -24.82 -33.21
CA LYS A 260 15.17 -25.63 -32.03
C LYS A 260 13.97 -25.07 -31.22
N ALA A 261 13.82 -23.74 -31.14
CA ALA A 261 12.64 -23.14 -30.47
C ALA A 261 11.35 -23.43 -31.27
N PHE A 262 11.38 -23.37 -32.58
CA PHE A 262 10.23 -23.73 -33.44
C PHE A 262 9.81 -25.18 -33.22
N SER A 263 10.77 -26.11 -33.08
CA SER A 263 10.45 -27.53 -32.83
C SER A 263 9.71 -27.82 -31.51
N UNK A 264 9.60 -26.87 -30.68
CA UNK A 264 8.99 -26.92 -29.53
C UNK A 264 7.63 -26.64 -29.60
N ILE A 265 7.21 -26.00 -30.64
CA ILE A 265 5.82 -25.58 -30.83
C ILE A 265 4.93 -26.79 -31.12
N LYS A 266 3.90 -26.90 -30.30
CA LYS A 266 2.97 -28.05 -30.41
C LYS A 266 1.78 -27.76 -31.34
N GLN A 267 1.47 -26.48 -31.51
CA GLN A 267 0.39 -26.00 -32.38
C GLN A 267 0.77 -26.11 -33.84
N PRO A 268 -0.22 -26.24 -34.74
CA PRO A 268 0.10 -26.30 -36.19
C PRO A 268 0.76 -25.02 -36.70
N LEU A 269 1.96 -25.10 -37.21
CA LEU A 269 2.68 -23.94 -37.75
C LEU A 269 1.97 -23.33 -38.98
N THR A 270 1.16 -24.10 -39.67
CA THR A 270 0.32 -23.65 -40.80
C THR A 270 -0.77 -22.64 -40.37
N GLU A 271 -1.05 -22.53 -39.07
CA GLU A 271 -1.99 -21.54 -38.57
C GLU A 271 -1.33 -20.20 -38.21
N VAL A 272 0.00 -20.13 -38.26
CA VAL A 272 0.75 -18.92 -37.96
C VAL A 272 0.78 -18.02 -39.21
N GLU A 273 0.24 -16.82 -39.11
CA GLU A 273 0.19 -15.87 -40.23
C GLU A 273 1.44 -14.99 -40.30
N ILE A 274 1.93 -14.51 -39.14
CA ILE A 274 3.04 -13.54 -39.10
C ILE A 274 4.09 -14.01 -38.10
N PHE A 275 5.36 -13.99 -38.51
CA PHE A 275 6.52 -14.17 -37.65
C PHE A 275 7.29 -12.86 -37.61
N HIS A 276 7.28 -12.20 -36.42
CA HIS A 276 7.93 -10.91 -36.24
C HIS A 276 9.19 -11.02 -35.40
N THR A 277 10.28 -10.42 -35.88
CA THR A 277 11.60 -10.43 -35.23
C THR A 277 12.29 -9.07 -35.36
N ASP A 278 13.40 -8.91 -34.64
CA ASP A 278 14.39 -7.91 -35.00
C ASP A 278 15.19 -8.37 -36.26
N ARG A 279 16.21 -7.59 -36.63
CA ARG A 279 17.05 -7.85 -37.80
C ARG A 279 18.33 -8.61 -37.45
N GLY A 280 18.30 -9.44 -36.42
CA GLY A 280 19.43 -10.27 -36.05
C GLY A 280 19.71 -11.34 -37.12
N LYS A 281 20.98 -11.60 -37.40
CA LYS A 281 21.41 -12.63 -38.38
C LYS A 281 20.88 -14.03 -38.01
N GLU A 282 20.62 -14.28 -36.77
CA GLU A 282 20.00 -15.51 -36.27
C GLU A 282 18.57 -15.71 -36.79
N PHE A 283 17.90 -14.62 -37.16
CA PHE A 283 16.53 -14.64 -37.72
C PHE A 283 16.51 -14.36 -39.21
N ASP A 284 17.43 -13.54 -39.72
CA ASP A 284 17.46 -13.07 -41.09
C ASP A 284 18.51 -13.88 -41.86
N ASN A 285 18.13 -15.10 -42.26
CA ASN A 285 19.00 -16.07 -42.95
C ASN A 285 18.17 -17.11 -43.71
N GLN A 286 18.81 -17.78 -44.67
CA GLN A 286 18.21 -18.77 -45.57
C GLN A 286 17.49 -19.89 -44.79
N ALA A 287 18.06 -20.40 -43.71
CA ALA A 287 17.46 -21.52 -42.94
C ALA A 287 16.13 -21.16 -42.30
N ILE A 288 15.96 -19.90 -41.88
CA ILE A 288 14.68 -19.39 -41.36
C ILE A 288 13.73 -19.08 -42.54
N ASP A 289 14.23 -18.52 -43.65
CA ASP A 289 13.42 -18.28 -44.85
C ASP A 289 12.77 -19.57 -45.37
N GLU A 290 13.53 -20.65 -45.45
CA GLU A 290 13.04 -21.97 -45.85
C GLU A 290 11.94 -22.48 -44.90
N LEU A 291 12.13 -22.31 -43.60
CA LEU A 291 11.13 -22.69 -42.59
C LEU A 291 9.83 -21.88 -42.79
N LEU A 292 9.93 -20.56 -42.88
CA LEU A 292 8.75 -19.68 -43.03
C LEU A 292 8.01 -20.00 -44.37
N THR A 293 8.75 -20.22 -45.45
CA THR A 293 8.18 -20.58 -46.76
C THR A 293 7.45 -21.92 -46.69
N THR A 294 8.02 -22.91 -46.00
CA THR A 294 7.44 -24.25 -45.87
C THR A 294 6.05 -24.19 -45.21
N PHE A 295 5.85 -23.29 -44.25
CA PHE A 295 4.58 -23.16 -43.49
C PHE A 295 3.74 -21.98 -43.95
N ASP A 296 4.12 -21.26 -44.99
CA ASP A 296 3.44 -20.07 -45.54
C ASP A 296 3.32 -18.94 -44.52
N ILE A 297 4.36 -18.70 -43.72
CA ILE A 297 4.40 -17.71 -42.67
C ILE A 297 5.02 -16.41 -43.22
N ASN A 298 4.29 -15.30 -43.06
CA ASN A 298 4.78 -14.00 -43.51
C ASN A 298 5.83 -13.44 -42.55
N ARG A 299 6.97 -13.07 -43.03
CA ARG A 299 8.02 -12.42 -42.26
C ARG A 299 7.67 -10.94 -41.99
N SER A 300 7.83 -10.49 -40.76
CA SER A 300 7.76 -9.11 -40.37
C SER A 300 9.03 -8.72 -39.59
N LEU A 301 9.67 -7.63 -39.98
CA LEU A 301 10.91 -7.16 -39.33
C LEU A 301 10.72 -5.80 -38.67
N SER A 302 11.24 -5.65 -37.46
CA SER A 302 11.29 -4.35 -36.74
C SER A 302 12.08 -3.34 -37.59
N HIS A 303 11.72 -2.07 -37.49
CA HIS A 303 12.52 -0.99 -38.06
C HIS A 303 13.87 -0.89 -37.33
N LYS A 304 14.92 -0.60 -38.09
CA LYS A 304 16.27 -0.47 -37.51
C LYS A 304 16.30 0.62 -36.45
N GLY A 305 16.75 0.27 -35.23
CA GLY A 305 16.83 1.20 -34.10
C GLY A 305 15.49 1.52 -33.43
N CYS A 306 14.41 0.77 -33.73
CA CYS A 306 13.09 0.98 -33.13
C CYS A 306 12.73 -0.18 -32.17
N PRO A 307 13.18 -0.12 -30.91
CA PRO A 307 12.88 -1.19 -29.94
C PRO A 307 11.37 -1.32 -29.67
N PHE A 308 10.60 -0.26 -29.86
CA PHE A 308 9.15 -0.28 -29.66
C PHE A 308 8.43 -1.24 -30.62
N ASP A 309 9.07 -1.59 -31.74
CA ASP A 309 8.49 -2.50 -32.73
C ASP A 309 8.47 -3.96 -32.24
N ASN A 310 9.29 -4.31 -31.23
CA ASN A 310 9.31 -5.63 -30.59
C ASN A 310 9.05 -5.56 -29.08
N ALA A 311 8.24 -4.61 -28.64
CA ALA A 311 8.03 -4.29 -27.23
C ALA A 311 7.51 -5.47 -26.39
N VAL A 312 6.72 -6.37 -26.98
CA VAL A 312 6.17 -7.53 -26.25
C VAL A 312 7.28 -8.53 -25.95
N ALA A 313 8.12 -8.85 -26.93
CA ALA A 313 9.26 -9.74 -26.72
C ALA A 313 10.22 -9.13 -25.67
N GLU A 314 10.57 -7.85 -25.83
CA GLU A 314 11.44 -7.15 -24.86
C GLU A 314 10.89 -7.19 -23.44
N SER A 315 9.60 -6.93 -23.24
CA SER A 315 8.98 -6.95 -21.90
C SER A 315 8.96 -8.37 -21.32
N THR A 316 8.81 -9.38 -22.15
CA THR A 316 8.88 -10.80 -21.76
C THR A 316 10.29 -11.16 -21.29
N TYR A 317 11.31 -10.77 -22.05
CA TYR A 317 12.71 -11.00 -21.65
C TYR A 317 13.09 -10.23 -20.38
N LYS A 318 12.56 -9.04 -20.18
CA LYS A 318 12.73 -8.31 -18.92
C LYS A 318 12.13 -9.12 -17.76
N SER A 319 10.94 -9.69 -17.96
CA SER A 319 10.31 -10.55 -16.94
C SER A 319 11.14 -11.81 -16.70
N LEU A 320 11.59 -12.48 -17.76
CA LEU A 320 12.48 -13.64 -17.65
C LEU A 320 13.72 -13.33 -16.79
N LYS A 321 14.38 -12.21 -17.06
CA LYS A 321 15.58 -11.80 -16.30
C LYS A 321 15.26 -11.60 -14.81
N VAL A 322 14.21 -10.86 -14.51
CA VAL A 322 13.83 -10.50 -13.10
C VAL A 322 13.28 -11.73 -12.35
N GLU A 323 12.44 -12.52 -12.99
CA GLU A 323 11.70 -13.61 -12.34
C GLU A 323 12.48 -14.92 -12.30
N PHE A 324 13.49 -15.06 -13.18
CA PHE A 324 14.21 -16.32 -13.35
C PHE A 324 15.74 -16.10 -13.35
N VAL A 325 16.30 -15.45 -14.37
CA VAL A 325 17.76 -15.40 -14.56
C VAL A 325 18.50 -14.84 -13.34
N TYR A 326 18.00 -13.75 -12.73
CA TYR A 326 18.65 -13.11 -11.57
C TYR A 326 18.39 -13.84 -10.24
N GLN A 327 17.51 -14.86 -10.26
CA GLN A 327 17.19 -15.64 -9.05
C GLN A 327 18.01 -16.94 -8.96
N TYR A 328 18.71 -17.34 -10.02
CA TYR A 328 19.42 -18.61 -10.13
C TYR A 328 20.87 -18.41 -10.59
N THR A 329 21.70 -19.37 -10.24
CA THR A 329 23.04 -19.55 -10.78
C THR A 329 23.06 -20.88 -11.52
N PHE A 330 23.39 -20.86 -12.80
CA PHE A 330 23.41 -22.04 -13.65
C PHE A 330 24.84 -22.53 -13.85
N GLU A 331 25.10 -23.81 -13.56
CA GLU A 331 26.43 -24.40 -13.72
C GLU A 331 26.59 -25.12 -15.07
N THR A 332 25.50 -25.71 -15.55
CA THR A 332 25.50 -26.44 -16.82
C THR A 332 24.34 -26.00 -17.71
N LEU A 333 24.50 -26.23 -19.02
CA LEU A 333 23.44 -25.95 -20.00
C LEU A 333 22.21 -26.84 -19.77
N GLN A 334 22.43 -28.10 -19.34
CA GLN A 334 21.34 -29.01 -19.01
C GLN A 334 20.52 -28.49 -17.82
N GLN A 335 21.19 -27.92 -16.82
CA GLN A 335 20.49 -27.27 -15.68
C GLN A 335 19.65 -26.10 -16.16
N LEU A 336 20.22 -25.23 -17.02
CA LEU A 336 19.48 -24.10 -17.60
C LEU A 336 18.26 -24.59 -18.38
N ASP A 337 18.40 -25.63 -19.22
CA ASP A 337 17.32 -26.17 -20.03
C ASP A 337 16.17 -26.72 -19.16
N LEU A 338 16.51 -27.48 -18.12
CA LEU A 338 15.52 -28.03 -17.19
C LEU A 338 14.77 -26.93 -16.40
N GLU A 339 15.49 -25.97 -15.86
CA GLU A 339 14.90 -24.86 -15.12
C GLU A 339 14.08 -23.94 -16.05
N LEU A 340 14.49 -23.81 -17.30
CA LEU A 340 13.78 -23.05 -18.32
C LEU A 340 12.45 -23.74 -18.68
N PHE A 341 12.43 -25.07 -18.78
CA PHE A 341 11.20 -25.86 -18.96
C PHE A 341 10.21 -25.56 -17.83
N ASP A 342 10.66 -25.61 -16.58
CA ASP A 342 9.82 -25.31 -15.41
C ASP A 342 9.33 -23.86 -15.41
N TYR A 343 10.19 -22.90 -15.80
CA TYR A 343 9.81 -21.49 -15.92
C TYR A 343 8.74 -21.29 -17.00
N VAL A 344 8.89 -21.90 -18.18
CA VAL A 344 7.91 -21.79 -19.28
C VAL A 344 6.57 -22.41 -18.86
N ASN A 345 6.59 -23.57 -18.20
CA ASN A 345 5.37 -24.19 -17.67
C ASN A 345 4.67 -23.24 -16.68
N TRP A 346 5.42 -22.68 -15.73
CA TRP A 346 4.89 -21.71 -14.77
C TRP A 346 4.35 -20.46 -15.48
N TRP A 347 5.07 -19.93 -16.47
CA TRP A 347 4.64 -18.74 -17.25
C TRP A 347 3.30 -18.99 -17.93
N ASN A 348 3.14 -20.13 -18.57
CA ASN A 348 1.96 -20.44 -19.39
C ASN A 348 0.73 -20.83 -18.55
N HIS A 349 0.93 -21.54 -17.45
CA HIS A 349 -0.17 -22.19 -16.71
C HIS A 349 -0.45 -21.56 -15.33
N LEU A 350 0.50 -20.86 -14.72
CA LEU A 350 0.38 -20.40 -13.34
C LEU A 350 0.54 -18.88 -13.18
N ARG A 351 1.36 -18.27 -14.03
CA ARG A 351 1.68 -16.84 -13.92
C ARG A 351 0.52 -15.97 -14.37
N LEU A 352 0.09 -15.03 -13.49
CA LEU A 352 -0.97 -14.06 -13.79
C LEU A 352 -0.40 -12.90 -14.60
N HIS A 353 -1.05 -12.58 -15.72
CA HIS A 353 -0.65 -11.49 -16.62
C HIS A 353 -1.62 -10.30 -16.49
N GLY A 354 -1.09 -9.12 -16.17
CA GLY A 354 -1.91 -7.91 -16.03
C GLY A 354 -2.63 -7.54 -17.32
N THR A 355 -1.98 -7.71 -18.47
CA THR A 355 -2.53 -7.43 -19.81
C THR A 355 -3.66 -8.39 -20.20
N LEU A 356 -3.74 -9.54 -19.54
CA LEU A 356 -4.77 -10.57 -19.80
C LEU A 356 -5.84 -10.58 -18.69
N GLY A 357 -6.06 -9.44 -18.00
CA GLY A 357 -7.03 -9.36 -16.91
C GLY A 357 -6.68 -10.21 -15.69
N TYR A 358 -5.41 -10.51 -15.50
CA TYR A 358 -4.89 -11.41 -14.45
C TYR A 358 -5.28 -12.88 -14.70
N GLU A 359 -5.42 -13.27 -15.98
CA GLU A 359 -5.48 -14.68 -16.39
C GLU A 359 -4.08 -15.18 -16.71
N THR A 360 -3.91 -16.50 -16.76
CA THR A 360 -2.72 -17.14 -17.31
C THR A 360 -2.82 -17.18 -18.85
N PRO A 361 -1.71 -17.26 -19.58
CA PRO A 361 -1.77 -17.36 -21.05
C PRO A 361 -2.72 -18.45 -21.55
N VAL A 362 -2.56 -19.69 -21.07
CA VAL A 362 -3.41 -20.82 -21.48
C VAL A 362 -4.85 -20.62 -20.99
N GLY A 363 -5.05 -20.14 -19.78
CA GLY A 363 -6.38 -19.85 -19.24
C GLY A 363 -7.14 -18.83 -20.10
N TYR A 364 -6.46 -17.74 -20.47
CA TYR A 364 -7.02 -16.70 -21.33
C TYR A 364 -7.43 -17.26 -22.71
N ARG A 365 -6.53 -18.03 -23.36
CA ARG A 365 -6.85 -18.67 -24.63
C ARG A 365 -8.11 -19.55 -24.52
N ASN A 366 -8.13 -20.42 -23.53
CA ASN A 366 -9.25 -21.36 -23.33
C ASN A 366 -10.58 -20.63 -23.11
N GLN A 367 -10.58 -19.59 -22.30
CA GLN A 367 -11.77 -18.75 -22.05
C GLN A 367 -12.27 -18.08 -23.33
N ARG A 368 -11.34 -17.51 -24.12
CA ARG A 368 -11.71 -16.81 -25.35
C ARG A 368 -12.26 -17.76 -26.42
N LEU A 369 -11.67 -18.95 -26.56
CA LEU A 369 -12.15 -19.96 -27.50
C LEU A 369 -13.54 -20.49 -27.06
N ALA A 370 -13.75 -20.76 -25.78
CA ALA A 370 -15.04 -21.19 -25.26
C ALA A 370 -16.12 -20.13 -25.50
N GLN A 371 -15.79 -18.84 -25.26
CA GLN A 371 -16.74 -17.74 -25.50
C GLN A 371 -17.17 -17.67 -26.97
N ARG A 372 -16.23 -17.85 -27.91
CA ARG A 372 -16.54 -17.83 -29.34
C ARG A 372 -17.46 -18.96 -29.76
N ILE A 373 -17.27 -20.15 -29.22
CA ILE A 373 -18.15 -21.29 -29.48
C ILE A 373 -19.58 -20.93 -29.05
N LEU A 374 -19.74 -20.41 -27.83
CA LEU A 374 -21.03 -19.98 -27.30
C LEU A 374 -21.67 -18.87 -28.16
N ASP A 375 -20.91 -17.88 -28.55
CA ASP A 375 -21.40 -16.76 -29.37
C ASP A 375 -21.86 -17.25 -30.74
N ASN A 376 -21.14 -18.20 -31.35
CA ASN A 376 -21.49 -18.80 -32.63
C ASN A 376 -22.78 -19.64 -32.51
N GLU A 377 -22.92 -20.44 -31.44
CA GLU A 377 -24.14 -21.26 -31.17
C GLU A 377 -25.38 -20.36 -30.99
N LEU A 378 -25.22 -19.25 -30.23
CA LEU A 378 -26.30 -18.27 -30.03
C LEU A 378 -26.67 -17.54 -31.32
N GLY A 379 -25.66 -17.21 -32.13
CA GLY A 379 -25.88 -16.60 -33.45
C GLY A 379 -26.65 -17.51 -34.40
N CYS A 380 -26.32 -18.79 -34.42
CA CYS A 380 -27.03 -19.80 -35.24
C CYS A 380 -28.45 -20.02 -34.75
N ALA A 381 -28.69 -20.06 -33.43
CA ALA A 381 -30.02 -20.21 -32.85
C ALA A 381 -30.95 -19.06 -33.25
N ASN A 382 -30.45 -17.81 -33.16
CA ASN A 382 -31.24 -16.62 -33.53
C ASN A 382 -31.53 -16.58 -35.06
N ALA A 383 -30.64 -17.09 -35.88
CA ALA A 383 -30.84 -17.17 -37.34
C ALA A 383 -31.88 -18.20 -37.72
N SER A 384 -32.02 -19.31 -36.97
CA SER A 384 -33.03 -20.36 -37.23
C SER A 384 -34.43 -20.00 -36.73
N GLU A 385 -34.57 -19.03 -35.83
CA GLU A 385 -35.88 -18.51 -35.39
C GLU A 385 -36.43 -17.39 -36.31
N ALA A 386 -35.60 -16.89 -37.24
CA ALA A 386 -35.94 -15.78 -38.12
C ALA A 386 -36.43 -16.29 -39.53
N VAL A 387 -36.54 -17.57 -39.75
CA VAL A 387 -37.05 -18.22 -40.95
C VAL A 387 -38.43 -18.87 -40.61
#